data_3bb15a247186b2ec20d9016d07f230fa
#
_entry.id   3bb15a247186b2ec20d9016d07f230fa
#
_cell.length_a   1.000
_cell.length_b   1.000
_cell.length_c   1.000
_cell.angle_alpha   90.00
_cell.angle_beta   90.00
_cell.angle_gamma   90.00
#
_symmetry.space_group_name_H-M   'P 1'
#
loop_
_entity.id
_entity.type
_entity.pdbx_description
1 polymer ?
#
loop_
_entity_poly.entity_id
_entity_poly.type
_entity_poly.pdbx_seq_one_letter_code
_entity_poly.pdbx_strand_id
1 'polypeptide(L)'
;MSELLEQIDPIDIDAIQSPQPVDSELRGAVYLADSTLSDGESPAAVLFSQWSDYCERAKQQGRTEVLADHIKGLAITVDNPGVSPQADPMSSEIKQALKEGDLSKVSILQWDAVGTALDQKGYDFGDVKRLVGYSLGSHLAASAAKHAPGEVSLSQLDLFETPVINKTSRPTKAMATLAMRFLAHGGDKLAETIAANPDWAARCRDEDPLLLPKMVLQRPAGLWYYPRAIAHPENDIASDLMGAGRRSLREAVVTVSATNADKVSPIRDNERLIQRLGVAGMSVMGFEIMDAVHASQDNMAWWKGVLEEVDVRVKNQ
;
A
#
# COMPACT_ATOMS: atom_id res chain seq x y z
N MET A 1 8.14 10.63 24.12
CA MET A 1 7.26 9.89 23.18
C MET A 1 6.83 10.73 21.97
N SER A 2 6.92 12.07 22.03
CA SER A 2 6.64 12.96 20.88
C SER A 2 7.79 13.05 19.87
N GLU A 3 8.97 12.53 20.19
CA GLU A 3 10.17 12.64 19.32
C GLU A 3 10.24 11.59 18.22
N LEU A 4 9.33 10.60 18.20
CA LEU A 4 9.32 9.53 17.20
C LEU A 4 8.35 9.78 16.03
N LEU A 5 7.49 10.77 16.14
CA LEU A 5 6.58 11.19 15.08
C LEU A 5 7.01 12.56 14.58
N GLU A 6 7.48 12.64 13.37
CA GLU A 6 7.67 13.92 12.70
C GLU A 6 6.37 14.36 12.04
N GLN A 7 6.01 15.60 12.26
CA GLN A 7 4.83 16.21 11.67
C GLN A 7 5.18 16.70 10.26
N ILE A 8 4.41 16.27 9.28
CA ILE A 8 4.49 16.82 7.93
C ILE A 8 3.55 18.03 7.89
N ASP A 9 4.09 19.20 7.61
CA ASP A 9 3.29 20.39 7.37
C ASP A 9 2.35 20.18 6.17
N PRO A 10 1.20 20.90 6.15
CA PRO A 10 0.28 20.80 5.02
C PRO A 10 1.02 21.00 3.70
N ILE A 11 0.81 20.07 2.76
CA ILE A 11 1.43 20.15 1.44
C ILE A 11 0.69 21.20 0.64
N ASP A 12 1.42 22.19 0.11
CA ASP A 12 0.89 23.15 -0.84
C ASP A 12 0.64 22.44 -2.17
N ILE A 13 -0.61 22.03 -2.39
CA ILE A 13 -1.03 21.29 -3.57
C ILE A 13 -0.82 22.11 -4.86
N ASP A 14 -0.91 23.42 -4.78
CA ASP A 14 -0.72 24.32 -5.93
C ASP A 14 0.76 24.40 -6.36
N ALA A 15 1.69 24.08 -5.46
CA ALA A 15 3.12 24.06 -5.74
C ALA A 15 3.61 22.73 -6.36
N ILE A 16 2.79 21.67 -6.33
CA ILE A 16 3.19 20.35 -6.80
C ILE A 16 3.02 20.26 -8.32
N GLN A 17 4.11 20.00 -9.02
CA GLN A 17 4.08 19.75 -10.46
C GLN A 17 3.31 18.45 -10.76
N SER A 18 2.56 18.46 -11.85
CA SER A 18 1.92 17.24 -12.37
C SER A 18 2.97 16.14 -12.57
N PRO A 19 2.61 14.86 -12.37
CA PRO A 19 3.50 13.74 -12.69
C PRO A 19 4.04 13.87 -14.12
N GLN A 20 5.31 13.51 -14.30
CA GLN A 20 5.89 13.45 -15.63
C GLN A 20 5.21 12.31 -16.43
N PRO A 21 5.21 12.38 -17.76
CA PRO A 21 4.72 11.27 -18.58
C PRO A 21 5.47 9.98 -18.24
N VAL A 22 4.72 8.92 -18.04
CA VAL A 22 5.25 7.57 -17.82
C VAL A 22 4.66 6.65 -18.90
N ASP A 23 5.42 5.64 -19.31
CA ASP A 23 4.89 4.55 -20.11
C ASP A 23 4.19 3.56 -19.18
N SER A 24 2.92 3.25 -19.43
CA SER A 24 2.13 2.43 -18.52
C SER A 24 1.28 1.40 -19.27
N GLU A 25 1.16 0.21 -18.70
CA GLU A 25 0.42 -0.90 -19.30
C GLU A 25 -0.21 -1.83 -18.26
N LEU A 26 -1.40 -2.35 -18.58
CA LEU A 26 -2.08 -3.38 -17.81
C LEU A 26 -1.79 -4.76 -18.40
N ARG A 27 -1.27 -5.69 -17.60
CA ARG A 27 -0.96 -7.06 -17.97
C ARG A 27 -1.62 -8.05 -17.00
N GLY A 28 -2.86 -8.42 -17.28
CA GLY A 28 -3.62 -9.31 -16.39
C GLY A 28 -3.83 -8.69 -15.01
N ALA A 29 -3.30 -9.37 -13.97
CA ALA A 29 -3.40 -8.92 -12.58
C ALA A 29 -2.26 -7.98 -12.14
N VAL A 30 -1.51 -7.39 -13.08
CA VAL A 30 -0.40 -6.48 -12.80
C VAL A 30 -0.53 -5.22 -13.64
N TYR A 31 -0.34 -4.06 -13.02
CA TYR A 31 -0.19 -2.78 -13.70
C TYR A 31 1.24 -2.28 -13.57
N LEU A 32 1.85 -1.94 -14.69
CA LEU A 32 3.22 -1.47 -14.80
C LEU A 32 3.22 -0.01 -15.21
N ALA A 33 4.04 0.80 -14.56
CA ALA A 33 4.35 2.15 -14.98
C ALA A 33 5.86 2.35 -14.94
N ASP A 34 6.42 2.82 -16.03
CA ASP A 34 7.86 3.01 -16.19
C ASP A 34 8.18 4.48 -16.49
N SER A 35 9.08 5.07 -15.73
CA SER A 35 9.49 6.45 -15.96
C SER A 35 10.27 6.56 -17.26
N THR A 36 9.83 7.44 -18.16
CA THR A 36 10.55 7.73 -19.41
C THR A 36 11.91 8.39 -19.20
N LEU A 37 12.23 8.76 -17.97
CA LEU A 37 13.49 9.40 -17.57
C LEU A 37 14.49 8.39 -16.99
N SER A 38 14.24 7.08 -17.10
CA SER A 38 15.13 6.07 -16.55
C SER A 38 16.38 5.90 -17.41
N ASP A 39 17.55 5.92 -16.79
CA ASP A 39 18.87 5.83 -17.45
C ASP A 39 19.40 4.39 -17.51
N GLY A 40 18.57 3.39 -17.34
CA GLY A 40 18.91 1.95 -17.47
C GLY A 40 19.38 1.25 -16.19
N GLU A 41 19.68 1.98 -15.10
CA GLU A 41 19.96 1.44 -13.76
C GLU A 41 18.91 1.93 -12.73
N SER A 42 17.67 2.02 -13.18
CA SER A 42 16.61 2.62 -12.36
C SER A 42 16.05 1.60 -11.37
N PRO A 43 15.71 2.01 -10.13
CA PRO A 43 15.13 1.10 -9.15
C PRO A 43 13.72 0.67 -9.55
N ALA A 44 13.31 -0.49 -9.06
CA ALA A 44 11.93 -0.91 -9.10
C ALA A 44 11.26 -0.76 -7.72
N ALA A 45 9.96 -0.46 -7.73
CA ALA A 45 9.12 -0.43 -6.54
C ALA A 45 7.85 -1.25 -6.74
N VAL A 46 7.36 -1.88 -5.66
CA VAL A 46 6.11 -2.62 -5.68
C VAL A 46 5.09 -1.94 -4.77
N LEU A 47 3.92 -1.64 -5.33
CA LEU A 47 2.79 -1.03 -4.62
C LEU A 47 1.71 -2.09 -4.33
N PHE A 48 1.39 -2.27 -3.06
CA PHE A 48 0.34 -3.17 -2.59
C PHE A 48 -0.96 -2.40 -2.37
N SER A 49 -1.98 -2.83 -3.08
CA SER A 49 -3.29 -2.18 -3.10
C SER A 49 -4.05 -2.31 -1.78
N GLN A 50 -4.88 -1.32 -1.50
CA GLN A 50 -5.88 -1.42 -0.45
C GLN A 50 -6.95 -2.49 -0.79
N TRP A 51 -7.82 -2.75 0.18
CA TRP A 51 -8.82 -3.80 0.13
C TRP A 51 -9.73 -3.82 -1.11
N SER A 52 -10.19 -2.67 -1.59
CA SER A 52 -11.16 -2.55 -2.69
C SER A 52 -10.55 -2.09 -4.00
N ASP A 53 -9.23 -1.96 -4.06
CA ASP A 53 -8.55 -1.53 -5.27
C ASP A 53 -7.92 -2.71 -6.02
N TYR A 54 -7.88 -2.58 -7.32
CA TYR A 54 -7.26 -3.51 -8.25
C TYR A 54 -6.74 -2.76 -9.47
N CYS A 55 -5.89 -3.41 -10.25
CA CYS A 55 -5.09 -2.79 -11.31
C CYS A 55 -5.89 -2.01 -12.37
N GLU A 56 -7.14 -2.38 -12.62
CA GLU A 56 -8.00 -1.69 -13.59
C GLU A 56 -8.57 -0.37 -13.08
N ARG A 57 -8.50 -0.13 -11.77
CA ARG A 57 -9.02 1.10 -11.21
C ARG A 57 -8.11 2.27 -11.50
N ALA A 58 -8.69 3.33 -12.09
CA ALA A 58 -7.98 4.54 -12.45
C ALA A 58 -7.11 5.10 -11.31
N LYS A 59 -7.64 5.12 -10.10
CA LYS A 59 -6.91 5.59 -8.92
C LYS A 59 -5.71 4.72 -8.56
N GLN A 60 -5.78 3.42 -8.79
CA GLN A 60 -4.64 2.53 -8.56
C GLN A 60 -3.56 2.71 -9.63
N GLN A 61 -3.97 2.87 -10.87
CA GLN A 61 -3.08 3.20 -11.97
C GLN A 61 -2.35 4.52 -11.73
N GLY A 62 -3.10 5.57 -11.36
CA GLY A 62 -2.51 6.88 -11.07
C GLY A 62 -1.49 6.85 -9.93
N ARG A 63 -1.74 6.10 -8.85
CA ARG A 63 -0.76 5.94 -7.77
C ARG A 63 0.52 5.23 -8.26
N THR A 64 0.38 4.24 -9.13
CA THR A 64 1.51 3.52 -9.70
C THR A 64 2.33 4.44 -10.60
N GLU A 65 1.67 5.25 -11.43
CA GLU A 65 2.33 6.24 -12.31
C GLU A 65 3.06 7.31 -11.50
N VAL A 66 2.43 7.83 -10.44
CA VAL A 66 3.08 8.79 -9.53
C VAL A 66 4.30 8.17 -8.86
N LEU A 67 4.21 6.91 -8.43
CA LEU A 67 5.34 6.21 -7.82
C LEU A 67 6.48 6.01 -8.82
N ALA A 68 6.19 5.60 -10.07
CA ALA A 68 7.19 5.47 -11.12
C ALA A 68 7.90 6.79 -11.42
N ASP A 69 7.12 7.88 -11.57
CA ASP A 69 7.69 9.22 -11.77
C ASP A 69 8.55 9.66 -10.56
N HIS A 70 8.12 9.34 -9.35
CA HIS A 70 8.82 9.70 -8.12
C HIS A 70 10.18 8.99 -8.00
N ILE A 71 10.21 7.67 -8.19
CA ILE A 71 11.45 6.87 -8.07
C ILE A 71 12.35 6.96 -9.30
N LYS A 72 11.88 7.54 -10.40
CA LYS A 72 12.54 7.55 -11.72
C LYS A 72 12.87 6.14 -12.20
N GLY A 73 11.91 5.22 -12.07
CA GLY A 73 12.10 3.80 -12.36
C GLY A 73 10.79 3.06 -12.60
N LEU A 74 10.82 1.75 -12.45
CA LEU A 74 9.68 0.87 -12.66
C LEU A 74 8.83 0.76 -11.40
N ALA A 75 7.55 1.13 -11.48
CA ALA A 75 6.57 0.85 -10.45
C ALA A 75 5.62 -0.28 -10.88
N ILE A 76 5.41 -1.23 -9.99
CA ILE A 76 4.59 -2.43 -10.23
C ILE A 76 3.48 -2.45 -9.19
N THR A 77 2.24 -2.48 -9.62
CA THR A 77 1.10 -2.81 -8.74
C THR A 77 0.61 -4.21 -9.03
N VAL A 78 0.36 -4.98 -7.99
CA VAL A 78 -0.13 -6.36 -8.09
C VAL A 78 -1.49 -6.46 -7.45
N ASP A 79 -2.41 -7.13 -8.14
CA ASP A 79 -3.74 -7.41 -7.61
C ASP A 79 -3.70 -8.38 -6.43
N ASN A 80 -4.69 -8.20 -5.57
CA ASN A 80 -4.96 -9.16 -4.52
C ASN A 80 -5.77 -10.34 -5.10
N PRO A 81 -5.30 -11.59 -5.00
CA PRO A 81 -6.00 -12.74 -5.53
C PRO A 81 -7.49 -12.77 -5.12
N GLY A 82 -8.37 -12.94 -6.10
CA GLY A 82 -9.82 -12.98 -5.89
C GLY A 82 -10.49 -11.64 -5.58
N VAL A 83 -9.81 -10.50 -5.81
CA VAL A 83 -10.40 -9.15 -5.71
C VAL A 83 -10.76 -8.63 -7.09
N SER A 84 -9.83 -8.59 -8.02
CA SER A 84 -10.13 -8.16 -9.38
C SER A 84 -11.15 -9.07 -10.07
N PRO A 85 -12.14 -8.53 -10.79
CA PRO A 85 -13.05 -9.31 -11.61
C PRO A 85 -12.34 -10.11 -12.71
N GLN A 86 -11.20 -9.64 -13.21
CA GLN A 86 -10.42 -10.28 -14.28
C GLN A 86 -9.40 -11.30 -13.73
N ALA A 87 -9.01 -11.19 -12.47
CA ALA A 87 -8.12 -12.16 -11.85
C ALA A 87 -8.81 -13.51 -11.62
N ASP A 88 -8.01 -14.56 -11.52
CA ASP A 88 -8.51 -15.89 -11.16
C ASP A 88 -9.25 -15.90 -9.83
N PRO A 89 -10.27 -16.75 -9.68
CA PRO A 89 -10.94 -16.92 -8.40
C PRO A 89 -9.96 -17.35 -7.32
N MET A 90 -10.14 -16.81 -6.12
CA MET A 90 -9.35 -17.22 -4.96
C MET A 90 -9.45 -18.74 -4.74
N SER A 91 -8.32 -19.42 -4.72
CA SER A 91 -8.23 -20.87 -4.49
C SER A 91 -8.71 -21.25 -3.09
N SER A 92 -9.06 -22.52 -2.87
CA SER A 92 -9.42 -23.03 -1.54
C SER A 92 -8.28 -22.91 -0.55
N GLU A 93 -7.06 -23.06 -1.02
CA GLU A 93 -5.84 -22.97 -0.23
C GLU A 93 -5.57 -21.54 0.27
N ILE A 94 -5.71 -20.53 -0.60
CA ILE A 94 -5.63 -19.12 -0.21
C ILE A 94 -6.74 -18.77 0.77
N LYS A 95 -7.98 -19.21 0.51
CA LYS A 95 -9.10 -18.97 1.43
C LYS A 95 -8.84 -19.55 2.82
N GLN A 96 -8.22 -20.72 2.89
CA GLN A 96 -7.89 -21.35 4.17
C GLN A 96 -6.79 -20.56 4.89
N ALA A 97 -5.71 -20.20 4.22
CA ALA A 97 -4.64 -19.39 4.77
C ALA A 97 -5.18 -18.06 5.34
N LEU A 98 -5.98 -17.34 4.56
CA LEU A 98 -6.59 -16.08 5.00
C LEU A 98 -7.55 -16.26 6.20
N LYS A 99 -8.24 -17.40 6.31
CA LYS A 99 -9.07 -17.71 7.52
C LYS A 99 -8.21 -17.85 8.77
N GLU A 100 -6.98 -18.29 8.63
CA GLU A 100 -6.00 -18.51 9.69
C GLU A 100 -5.14 -17.26 9.96
N GLY A 101 -5.38 -16.16 9.22
CA GLY A 101 -4.61 -14.92 9.35
C GLY A 101 -3.27 -14.96 8.65
N ASP A 102 -3.01 -15.97 7.83
CA ASP A 102 -1.76 -16.15 7.10
C ASP A 102 -1.83 -15.49 5.71
N LEU A 103 -1.00 -14.47 5.49
CA LEU A 103 -0.84 -13.76 4.21
C LEU A 103 0.30 -14.32 3.36
N SER A 104 1.08 -15.28 3.84
CA SER A 104 2.29 -15.76 3.16
C SER A 104 2.02 -16.28 1.75
N LYS A 105 0.94 -17.05 1.58
CA LYS A 105 0.56 -17.61 0.26
C LYS A 105 0.16 -16.53 -0.75
N VAL A 106 -0.48 -15.47 -0.27
CA VAL A 106 -0.79 -14.29 -1.11
C VAL A 106 0.49 -13.62 -1.53
N SER A 107 1.40 -13.37 -0.58
CA SER A 107 2.69 -12.72 -0.85
C SER A 107 3.55 -13.50 -1.83
N ILE A 108 3.60 -14.84 -1.73
CA ILE A 108 4.34 -15.68 -2.66
C ILE A 108 3.78 -15.53 -4.08
N LEU A 109 2.46 -15.63 -4.26
CA LEU A 109 1.84 -15.43 -5.58
C LEU A 109 2.06 -14.02 -6.14
N GLN A 110 2.07 -13.01 -5.27
CA GLN A 110 2.36 -11.64 -5.68
C GLN A 110 3.82 -11.52 -6.14
N TRP A 111 4.77 -12.15 -5.47
CA TRP A 111 6.16 -12.18 -5.90
C TRP A 111 6.36 -12.93 -7.23
N ASP A 112 5.63 -14.02 -7.49
CA ASP A 112 5.66 -14.71 -8.78
C ASP A 112 5.18 -13.77 -9.90
N ALA A 113 4.12 -13.00 -9.66
CA ALA A 113 3.62 -12.02 -10.61
C ALA A 113 4.61 -10.86 -10.82
N VAL A 114 5.22 -10.37 -9.73
CA VAL A 114 6.26 -9.33 -9.79
C VAL A 114 7.47 -9.82 -10.60
N GLY A 115 7.96 -11.04 -10.35
CA GLY A 115 9.08 -11.62 -11.08
C GLY A 115 8.80 -11.68 -12.59
N THR A 116 7.60 -12.14 -12.97
CA THR A 116 7.18 -12.17 -14.38
C THR A 116 7.17 -10.75 -14.98
N ALA A 117 6.73 -9.75 -14.24
CA ALA A 117 6.69 -8.35 -14.68
C ALA A 117 8.10 -7.75 -14.83
N LEU A 118 8.98 -8.03 -13.88
CA LEU A 118 10.39 -7.61 -13.91
C LEU A 118 11.10 -8.20 -15.14
N ASP A 119 11.02 -9.51 -15.34
CA ASP A 119 11.63 -10.20 -16.49
C ASP A 119 11.20 -9.60 -17.84
N GLN A 120 9.91 -9.26 -17.97
CA GLN A 120 9.37 -8.65 -19.20
C GLN A 120 9.91 -7.24 -19.46
N LYS A 121 10.33 -6.54 -18.42
CA LYS A 121 10.89 -5.19 -18.51
C LYS A 121 12.42 -5.16 -18.46
N GLY A 122 13.07 -6.31 -18.31
CA GLY A 122 14.53 -6.42 -18.23
C GLY A 122 15.12 -6.07 -16.88
N TYR A 123 14.30 -6.14 -15.83
CA TYR A 123 14.70 -5.96 -14.43
C TYR A 123 14.84 -7.32 -13.75
N ASP A 124 15.47 -7.36 -12.60
CA ASP A 124 15.53 -8.51 -11.73
C ASP A 124 15.06 -8.19 -10.28
N PHE A 125 15.01 -9.20 -9.41
CA PHE A 125 14.60 -9.00 -8.03
C PHE A 125 15.57 -8.10 -7.25
N GLY A 126 16.84 -8.02 -7.65
CA GLY A 126 17.84 -7.13 -7.03
C GLY A 126 17.55 -5.65 -7.29
N ASP A 127 16.79 -5.32 -8.32
CA ASP A 127 16.40 -3.95 -8.65
C ASP A 127 15.24 -3.46 -7.78
N VAL A 128 14.49 -4.37 -7.13
CA VAL A 128 13.41 -3.99 -6.23
C VAL A 128 13.99 -3.39 -4.95
N LYS A 129 13.88 -2.06 -4.81
CA LYS A 129 14.43 -1.29 -3.68
C LYS A 129 13.38 -0.77 -2.72
N ARG A 130 12.11 -0.72 -3.16
CA ARG A 130 11.04 -0.11 -2.37
C ARG A 130 9.76 -0.94 -2.41
N LEU A 131 9.15 -1.14 -1.26
CA LEU A 131 7.78 -1.62 -1.16
C LEU A 131 6.91 -0.52 -0.56
N VAL A 132 5.72 -0.38 -1.09
CA VAL A 132 4.75 0.61 -0.62
C VAL A 132 3.44 -0.10 -0.32
N GLY A 133 2.93 0.04 0.88
CA GLY A 133 1.65 -0.51 1.30
C GLY A 133 0.72 0.57 1.80
N TYR A 134 -0.52 0.53 1.35
CA TYR A 134 -1.54 1.45 1.79
C TYR A 134 -2.73 0.72 2.40
N SER A 135 -3.18 1.12 3.59
CA SER A 135 -4.30 0.50 4.31
C SER A 135 -4.08 -1.02 4.46
N LEU A 136 -4.96 -1.87 3.94
CA LEU A 136 -4.74 -3.33 3.88
C LEU A 136 -3.42 -3.68 3.20
N GLY A 137 -3.04 -2.94 2.16
CA GLY A 137 -1.79 -3.14 1.44
C GLY A 137 -0.54 -3.05 2.34
N SER A 138 -0.61 -2.33 3.47
CA SER A 138 0.48 -2.31 4.45
C SER A 138 0.74 -3.68 5.07
N HIS A 139 -0.29 -4.47 5.35
CA HIS A 139 -0.13 -5.85 5.84
C HIS A 139 0.44 -6.77 4.75
N LEU A 140 0.00 -6.56 3.50
CA LEU A 140 0.53 -7.31 2.35
C LEU A 140 1.99 -6.96 2.08
N ALA A 141 2.36 -5.68 2.12
CA ALA A 141 3.74 -5.22 1.96
C ALA A 141 4.66 -5.78 3.06
N ALA A 142 4.20 -5.81 4.32
CA ALA A 142 4.95 -6.41 5.43
C ALA A 142 5.14 -7.93 5.24
N SER A 143 4.08 -8.64 4.84
CA SER A 143 4.15 -10.06 4.53
C SER A 143 5.03 -10.32 3.30
N ALA A 144 4.93 -9.50 2.25
CA ALA A 144 5.78 -9.61 1.07
C ALA A 144 7.26 -9.36 1.42
N ALA A 145 7.57 -8.38 2.26
CA ALA A 145 8.94 -8.16 2.73
C ALA A 145 9.50 -9.39 3.47
N LYS A 146 8.69 -10.06 4.30
CA LYS A 146 9.08 -11.28 5.02
C LYS A 146 9.33 -12.46 4.09
N HIS A 147 8.55 -12.57 3.02
CA HIS A 147 8.60 -13.68 2.06
C HIS A 147 9.30 -13.29 0.75
N ALA A 148 10.03 -12.19 0.73
CA ALA A 148 10.77 -11.73 -0.42
C ALA A 148 11.78 -12.78 -0.92
N PRO A 149 11.97 -12.91 -2.25
CA PRO A 149 13.08 -13.64 -2.84
C PRO A 149 14.43 -13.23 -2.23
N GLY A 150 15.41 -14.14 -2.26
CA GLY A 150 16.69 -13.94 -1.59
C GLY A 150 17.51 -12.76 -2.14
N GLU A 151 17.27 -12.41 -3.37
CA GLU A 151 17.94 -11.33 -4.11
C GLU A 151 17.41 -9.94 -3.73
N VAL A 152 16.18 -9.88 -3.17
CA VAL A 152 15.55 -8.61 -2.77
C VAL A 152 16.25 -8.03 -1.55
N SER A 153 16.82 -6.84 -1.72
CA SER A 153 17.39 -6.02 -0.65
C SER A 153 16.79 -4.62 -0.73
N LEU A 154 15.84 -4.38 0.16
CA LEU A 154 15.09 -3.12 0.18
C LEU A 154 15.89 -2.00 0.81
N SER A 155 15.78 -0.81 0.27
CA SER A 155 16.22 0.44 0.92
C SER A 155 15.10 1.09 1.74
N GLN A 156 13.84 0.85 1.36
CA GLN A 156 12.71 1.50 1.99
C GLN A 156 11.44 0.64 1.94
N LEU A 157 10.68 0.66 3.03
CA LEU A 157 9.33 0.12 3.10
C LEU A 157 8.39 1.19 3.67
N ASP A 158 7.43 1.64 2.87
CA ASP A 158 6.47 2.65 3.27
C ASP A 158 5.12 2.03 3.60
N LEU A 159 4.63 2.33 4.79
CA LEU A 159 3.36 1.88 5.31
C LEU A 159 2.45 3.10 5.56
N PHE A 160 1.45 3.28 4.71
CA PHE A 160 0.51 4.39 4.80
C PHE A 160 -0.81 3.94 5.42
N GLU A 161 -1.26 4.68 6.43
CA GLU A 161 -2.58 4.51 7.04
C GLU A 161 -2.87 3.04 7.42
N THR A 162 -1.92 2.42 8.08
CA THR A 162 -1.96 0.99 8.43
C THR A 162 -3.04 0.69 9.47
N PRO A 163 -4.04 -0.15 9.19
CA PRO A 163 -5.08 -0.48 10.16
C PRO A 163 -4.56 -1.49 11.19
N VAL A 164 -3.85 -1.01 12.19
CA VAL A 164 -3.40 -1.85 13.30
C VAL A 164 -4.57 -2.20 14.20
N ILE A 165 -4.97 -3.47 14.21
CA ILE A 165 -6.11 -3.94 14.99
C ILE A 165 -5.62 -4.56 16.28
N ASN A 166 -6.19 -4.12 17.42
CA ASN A 166 -5.80 -4.62 18.72
C ASN A 166 -6.27 -6.06 18.90
N LYS A 167 -5.34 -6.99 19.14
CA LYS A 167 -5.53 -8.46 19.14
C LYS A 167 -6.36 -9.03 20.30
N THR A 168 -6.84 -8.20 21.20
CA THR A 168 -7.59 -8.66 22.39
C THR A 168 -8.99 -9.16 22.09
N SER A 169 -9.45 -9.08 20.84
CA SER A 169 -10.85 -9.37 20.48
C SER A 169 -10.97 -10.60 19.57
N ARG A 170 -12.09 -11.27 19.72
CA ARG A 170 -12.50 -12.33 18.77
C ARG A 170 -12.48 -11.78 17.34
N PRO A 171 -12.08 -12.55 16.31
CA PRO A 171 -12.00 -12.07 14.93
C PRO A 171 -13.28 -11.37 14.46
N THR A 172 -14.46 -11.85 14.87
CA THR A 172 -15.75 -11.22 14.57
C THR A 172 -15.89 -9.81 15.16
N LYS A 173 -15.37 -9.58 16.37
CA LYS A 173 -15.41 -8.25 17.01
C LYS A 173 -14.41 -7.30 16.33
N ALA A 174 -13.24 -7.80 15.96
CA ALA A 174 -12.24 -7.03 15.21
C ALA A 174 -12.78 -6.63 13.84
N MET A 175 -13.44 -7.55 13.12
CA MET A 175 -14.13 -7.29 11.86
C MET A 175 -15.23 -6.24 12.02
N ALA A 176 -16.06 -6.36 13.05
CA ALA A 176 -17.10 -5.37 13.33
C ALA A 176 -16.50 -3.99 13.63
N THR A 177 -15.40 -3.95 14.39
CA THR A 177 -14.69 -2.69 14.67
C THR A 177 -14.16 -2.06 13.38
N LEU A 178 -13.53 -2.84 12.49
CA LEU A 178 -13.04 -2.36 11.21
C LEU A 178 -14.18 -1.84 10.33
N ALA A 179 -15.28 -2.60 10.21
CA ALA A 179 -16.45 -2.19 9.45
C ALA A 179 -17.08 -0.90 10.00
N MET A 180 -17.18 -0.76 11.32
CA MET A 180 -17.68 0.46 11.97
C MET A 180 -16.75 1.66 11.72
N ARG A 181 -15.43 1.45 11.73
CA ARG A 181 -14.46 2.49 11.38
C ARG A 181 -14.65 2.98 9.94
N PHE A 182 -14.81 2.05 8.98
CA PHE A 182 -15.10 2.40 7.59
C PHE A 182 -16.42 3.17 7.43
N LEU A 183 -17.49 2.72 8.07
CA LEU A 183 -18.81 3.39 8.03
C LEU A 183 -18.76 4.79 8.66
N ALA A 184 -17.96 4.97 9.71
CA ALA A 184 -17.80 6.26 10.38
C ALA A 184 -16.95 7.25 9.57
N HIS A 185 -16.29 6.80 8.51
CA HIS A 185 -15.36 7.62 7.73
C HIS A 185 -16.07 8.62 6.81
N GLY A 186 -17.34 8.39 6.42
CA GLY A 186 -18.18 9.32 5.65
C GLY A 186 -17.68 9.62 4.24
N GLY A 187 -18.55 9.46 3.25
CA GLY A 187 -18.20 9.67 1.83
C GLY A 187 -17.93 11.13 1.41
N ASP A 188 -18.34 12.11 2.23
CA ASP A 188 -18.32 13.52 1.83
C ASP A 188 -16.88 14.06 1.63
N LYS A 189 -15.96 13.72 2.53
CA LYS A 189 -14.55 14.13 2.41
C LYS A 189 -13.79 13.47 1.26
N LEU A 190 -14.17 12.25 0.87
CA LEU A 190 -13.59 11.60 -0.30
C LEU A 190 -13.97 12.36 -1.59
N ALA A 191 -15.21 12.79 -1.71
CA ALA A 191 -15.67 13.59 -2.84
C ALA A 191 -14.92 14.93 -2.94
N GLU A 192 -14.70 15.61 -1.80
CA GLU A 192 -13.91 16.84 -1.74
C GLU A 192 -12.45 16.61 -2.17
N THR A 193 -11.83 15.54 -1.69
CA THR A 193 -10.44 15.18 -2.03
C THR A 193 -10.27 14.89 -3.51
N ILE A 194 -11.22 14.18 -4.14
CA ILE A 194 -11.20 13.91 -5.58
C ILE A 194 -11.46 15.21 -6.37
N ALA A 195 -12.38 16.05 -5.92
CA ALA A 195 -12.72 17.29 -6.59
C ALA A 195 -11.58 18.33 -6.59
N ALA A 196 -10.67 18.26 -5.63
CA ALA A 196 -9.51 19.14 -5.54
C ALA A 196 -8.49 18.93 -6.69
N ASN A 197 -8.55 17.81 -7.43
CA ASN A 197 -7.71 17.56 -8.60
C ASN A 197 -8.58 17.29 -9.83
N PRO A 198 -8.83 18.30 -10.71
CA PRO A 198 -9.74 18.19 -11.85
C PRO A 198 -9.36 17.10 -12.85
N ASP A 199 -8.08 16.94 -13.15
CA ASP A 199 -7.61 15.93 -14.13
C ASP A 199 -7.84 14.52 -13.60
N TRP A 200 -7.56 14.33 -12.32
CA TRP A 200 -7.84 13.08 -11.64
C TRP A 200 -9.34 12.79 -11.53
N ALA A 201 -10.14 13.82 -11.21
CA ALA A 201 -11.59 13.72 -11.17
C ALA A 201 -12.18 13.37 -12.56
N ALA A 202 -11.59 13.86 -13.64
CA ALA A 202 -11.97 13.47 -15.01
C ALA A 202 -11.67 11.98 -15.23
N ARG A 203 -10.47 11.54 -14.92
CA ARG A 203 -10.02 10.14 -15.06
C ARG A 203 -10.89 9.16 -14.25
N CYS A 204 -11.27 9.52 -13.02
CA CYS A 204 -12.20 8.74 -12.20
C CYS A 204 -13.64 8.72 -12.76
N ARG A 205 -14.07 9.76 -13.49
CA ARG A 205 -15.39 9.77 -14.14
C ARG A 205 -15.47 8.85 -15.34
N ASP A 206 -14.35 8.64 -16.03
CA ASP A 206 -14.26 7.75 -17.20
C ASP A 206 -14.15 6.27 -16.78
N GLU A 207 -13.94 5.99 -15.49
CA GLU A 207 -13.93 4.63 -14.95
C GLU A 207 -15.33 4.01 -15.07
N ASP A 208 -15.40 2.74 -15.47
CA ASP A 208 -16.67 2.00 -15.54
C ASP A 208 -17.38 2.03 -14.16
N PRO A 209 -18.53 2.68 -14.03
CA PRO A 209 -19.23 2.79 -12.75
C PRO A 209 -19.68 1.45 -12.19
N LEU A 210 -19.66 0.40 -13.01
CA LEU A 210 -20.00 -0.96 -12.60
C LEU A 210 -18.80 -1.76 -12.07
N LEU A 211 -17.58 -1.22 -12.11
CA LEU A 211 -16.41 -1.96 -11.63
C LEU A 211 -16.55 -2.41 -10.17
N LEU A 212 -16.90 -1.50 -9.26
CA LEU A 212 -17.12 -1.84 -7.86
C LEU A 212 -18.31 -2.80 -7.64
N PRO A 213 -19.50 -2.56 -8.22
CA PRO A 213 -20.57 -3.55 -8.22
C PRO A 213 -20.18 -4.92 -8.78
N LYS A 214 -19.44 -4.96 -9.89
CA LYS A 214 -18.91 -6.21 -10.47
C LYS A 214 -18.01 -6.95 -9.48
N MET A 215 -17.08 -6.26 -8.84
CA MET A 215 -16.20 -6.85 -7.82
C MET A 215 -17.01 -7.44 -6.67
N VAL A 216 -17.99 -6.70 -6.13
CA VAL A 216 -18.85 -7.17 -5.03
C VAL A 216 -19.62 -8.44 -5.42
N LEU A 217 -20.19 -8.47 -6.63
CA LEU A 217 -21.04 -9.57 -7.09
C LEU A 217 -20.23 -10.79 -7.55
N GLN A 218 -19.11 -10.55 -8.23
CA GLN A 218 -18.31 -11.62 -8.86
C GLN A 218 -17.20 -12.15 -7.93
N ARG A 219 -16.72 -11.32 -7.01
CA ARG A 219 -15.59 -11.64 -6.12
C ARG A 219 -15.89 -11.37 -4.63
N PRO A 220 -17.00 -11.84 -4.07
CA PRO A 220 -17.33 -11.58 -2.67
C PRO A 220 -16.30 -12.18 -1.69
N ALA A 221 -15.59 -13.22 -2.11
CA ALA A 221 -14.55 -13.86 -1.31
C ALA A 221 -13.42 -12.88 -0.95
N GLY A 222 -12.90 -12.10 -1.90
CA GLY A 222 -11.87 -11.10 -1.64
C GLY A 222 -12.29 -10.07 -0.59
N LEU A 223 -13.53 -9.60 -0.69
CA LEU A 223 -14.09 -8.64 0.26
C LEU A 223 -14.24 -9.19 1.68
N TRP A 224 -14.37 -10.50 1.83
CA TRP A 224 -14.57 -11.12 3.14
C TRP A 224 -13.30 -11.63 3.78
N TYR A 225 -12.44 -12.30 3.01
CA TYR A 225 -11.31 -13.01 3.59
C TYR A 225 -10.14 -12.10 3.97
N TYR A 226 -9.83 -11.04 3.21
CA TYR A 226 -8.74 -10.13 3.55
C TYR A 226 -8.97 -9.36 4.86
N PRO A 227 -10.12 -8.66 5.07
CA PRO A 227 -10.37 -8.03 6.36
C PRO A 227 -10.37 -9.03 7.51
N ARG A 228 -10.86 -10.27 7.28
CA ARG A 228 -10.81 -11.32 8.27
C ARG A 228 -9.37 -11.73 8.62
N ALA A 229 -8.50 -11.83 7.61
CA ALA A 229 -7.10 -12.19 7.83
C ALA A 229 -6.38 -11.13 8.67
N ILE A 230 -6.52 -9.84 8.34
CA ILE A 230 -5.87 -8.78 9.14
C ILE A 230 -6.46 -8.63 10.54
N ALA A 231 -7.72 -8.99 10.72
CA ALA A 231 -8.39 -9.02 12.03
C ALA A 231 -8.05 -10.27 12.85
N HIS A 232 -7.36 -11.24 12.27
CA HIS A 232 -7.05 -12.50 12.95
C HIS A 232 -5.94 -12.29 13.99
N PRO A 233 -6.01 -12.94 15.18
CA PRO A 233 -4.98 -12.82 16.21
C PRO A 233 -3.56 -13.20 15.76
N GLU A 234 -3.44 -14.15 14.85
CA GLU A 234 -2.15 -14.60 14.31
C GLU A 234 -1.54 -13.64 13.30
N ASN A 235 -2.34 -12.77 12.67
CA ASN A 235 -1.82 -11.74 11.78
C ASN A 235 -1.18 -10.61 12.60
N ASP A 236 0.14 -10.50 12.60
CA ASP A 236 0.89 -9.48 13.31
C ASP A 236 1.89 -8.79 12.40
N ILE A 237 1.49 -7.64 11.88
CA ILE A 237 2.34 -6.83 11.00
C ILE A 237 3.72 -6.53 11.62
N ALA A 238 3.80 -6.28 12.92
CA ALA A 238 5.10 -6.06 13.56
C ALA A 238 5.95 -7.33 13.56
N SER A 239 5.35 -8.51 13.79
CA SER A 239 6.08 -9.80 13.72
C SER A 239 6.56 -10.09 12.30
N ASP A 240 5.76 -9.75 11.27
CA ASP A 240 6.18 -9.92 9.88
C ASP A 240 7.35 -9.00 9.54
N LEU A 241 7.29 -7.73 9.94
CA LEU A 241 8.37 -6.77 9.75
C LEU A 241 9.65 -7.17 10.49
N MET A 242 9.55 -7.61 11.75
CA MET A 242 10.70 -8.12 12.51
C MET A 242 11.30 -9.37 11.85
N GLY A 243 10.47 -10.24 11.26
CA GLY A 243 10.92 -11.38 10.47
C GLY A 243 11.68 -10.97 9.21
N ALA A 244 11.17 -9.94 8.51
CA ALA A 244 11.82 -9.35 7.34
C ALA A 244 13.11 -8.58 7.69
N GLY A 245 13.18 -7.97 8.89
CA GLY A 245 14.33 -7.18 9.36
C GLY A 245 15.65 -7.94 9.40
N ARG A 246 15.62 -9.27 9.39
CA ARG A 246 16.82 -10.12 9.33
C ARG A 246 17.23 -10.48 7.90
N ARG A 247 16.45 -10.09 6.88
CA ARG A 247 16.60 -10.47 5.49
C ARG A 247 16.46 -9.24 4.59
N SER A 248 15.31 -9.08 3.95
CA SER A 248 15.04 -8.04 2.95
C SER A 248 15.04 -6.61 3.50
N LEU A 249 14.76 -6.42 4.80
CA LEU A 249 14.71 -5.11 5.49
C LEU A 249 15.95 -4.84 6.36
N ARG A 250 17.04 -5.58 6.19
CA ARG A 250 18.21 -5.46 7.09
C ARG A 250 18.81 -4.05 7.12
N GLU A 251 18.81 -3.38 5.98
CA GLU A 251 19.37 -2.03 5.80
C GLU A 251 18.31 -0.99 5.42
N ALA A 252 17.04 -1.42 5.41
CA ALA A 252 15.93 -0.57 5.00
C ALA A 252 15.44 0.34 6.13
N VAL A 253 14.94 1.49 5.75
CA VAL A 253 14.10 2.33 6.61
C VAL A 253 12.64 1.91 6.44
N VAL A 254 11.98 1.61 7.54
CA VAL A 254 10.52 1.41 7.56
C VAL A 254 9.86 2.71 7.93
N THR A 255 9.06 3.27 7.02
CA THR A 255 8.26 4.46 7.32
C THR A 255 6.82 4.07 7.67
N VAL A 256 6.25 4.70 8.66
CA VAL A 256 4.85 4.49 9.07
C VAL A 256 4.16 5.84 9.10
N SER A 257 3.28 6.07 8.13
CA SER A 257 2.55 7.33 8.02
C SER A 257 1.09 7.14 8.44
N ALA A 258 0.60 8.04 9.29
CA ALA A 258 -0.78 8.08 9.73
C ALA A 258 -1.35 9.49 9.57
N THR A 259 -2.61 9.60 9.17
CA THR A 259 -3.29 10.88 9.05
C THR A 259 -4.05 11.19 10.34
N ASN A 260 -4.01 12.45 10.77
CA ASN A 260 -4.58 12.87 12.06
C ASN A 260 -6.10 12.72 12.15
N ALA A 261 -6.80 12.78 11.04
CA ALA A 261 -8.26 12.62 10.97
C ALA A 261 -8.72 11.20 10.60
N ASP A 262 -7.80 10.24 10.44
CA ASP A 262 -8.13 8.87 10.08
C ASP A 262 -8.79 8.10 11.24
N LYS A 263 -10.00 7.64 11.00
CA LYS A 263 -10.74 6.81 11.95
C LYS A 263 -10.57 5.31 11.69
N VAL A 264 -10.12 4.94 10.50
CA VAL A 264 -9.88 3.54 10.11
C VAL A 264 -8.56 3.05 10.71
N SER A 265 -7.53 3.89 10.62
CA SER A 265 -6.18 3.66 11.11
C SER A 265 -5.74 4.74 12.10
N PRO A 266 -6.28 4.74 13.34
CA PRO A 266 -5.99 5.79 14.31
C PRO A 266 -4.49 5.93 14.57
N ILE A 267 -4.00 7.16 14.66
CA ILE A 267 -2.58 7.48 14.87
C ILE A 267 -1.97 6.72 16.05
N ARG A 268 -2.70 6.60 17.15
CA ARG A 268 -2.25 5.84 18.34
C ARG A 268 -1.92 4.38 18.07
N ASP A 269 -2.60 3.76 17.10
CA ASP A 269 -2.35 2.37 16.75
C ASP A 269 -1.05 2.27 15.94
N ASN A 270 -0.76 3.26 15.09
CA ASN A 270 0.50 3.37 14.35
C ASN A 270 1.68 3.74 15.27
N GLU A 271 1.50 4.61 16.27
CA GLU A 271 2.51 4.88 17.30
C GLU A 271 2.98 3.60 18.02
N ARG A 272 2.04 2.72 18.35
CA ARG A 272 2.36 1.42 18.97
C ARG A 272 3.16 0.52 18.03
N LEU A 273 2.83 0.53 16.74
CA LEU A 273 3.60 -0.21 15.74
C LEU A 273 5.04 0.30 15.69
N ILE A 274 5.23 1.63 15.53
CA ILE A 274 6.54 2.29 15.50
C ILE A 274 7.34 1.93 16.75
N GLN A 275 6.74 2.06 17.95
CA GLN A 275 7.40 1.73 19.21
C GLN A 275 7.87 0.27 19.24
N ARG A 276 7.03 -0.68 18.80
CA ARG A 276 7.40 -2.11 18.76
C ARG A 276 8.58 -2.38 17.83
N LEU A 277 8.60 -1.76 16.65
CA LEU A 277 9.67 -1.90 15.67
C LEU A 277 10.97 -1.27 16.17
N GLY A 278 10.91 -0.08 16.77
CA GLY A 278 12.06 0.59 17.37
C GLY A 278 12.68 -0.22 18.53
N VAL A 279 11.85 -0.79 19.41
CA VAL A 279 12.34 -1.69 20.49
C VAL A 279 13.01 -2.96 19.92
N ALA A 280 12.56 -3.43 18.76
CA ALA A 280 13.17 -4.54 18.06
C ALA A 280 14.47 -4.17 17.32
N GLY A 281 14.91 -2.91 17.37
CA GLY A 281 16.14 -2.43 16.76
C GLY A 281 16.04 -2.19 15.25
N MET A 282 14.83 -2.05 14.70
CA MET A 282 14.64 -1.71 13.31
C MET A 282 14.78 -0.19 13.09
N SER A 283 15.33 0.22 11.95
CA SER A 283 15.28 1.61 11.50
C SER A 283 13.83 1.93 11.12
N VAL A 284 13.16 2.77 11.93
CA VAL A 284 11.75 3.11 11.73
C VAL A 284 11.53 4.60 11.92
N MET A 285 10.78 5.22 11.02
CA MET A 285 10.33 6.60 11.10
C MET A 285 8.81 6.65 11.11
N GLY A 286 8.26 7.53 11.97
CA GLY A 286 6.84 7.79 12.04
C GLY A 286 6.51 9.18 11.49
N PHE A 287 5.43 9.29 10.72
CA PHE A 287 4.93 10.55 10.18
C PHE A 287 3.47 10.75 10.54
N GLU A 288 3.15 11.92 11.07
CA GLU A 288 1.78 12.39 11.22
C GLU A 288 1.45 13.35 10.09
N ILE A 289 0.51 12.97 9.23
CA ILE A 289 0.07 13.80 8.12
C ILE A 289 -1.15 14.59 8.58
N MET A 290 -1.02 15.92 8.60
CA MET A 290 -2.06 16.82 9.05
C MET A 290 -3.14 17.02 7.98
N ASP A 291 -4.34 17.33 8.43
CA ASP A 291 -5.50 17.71 7.61
C ASP A 291 -5.87 16.70 6.50
N ALA A 292 -5.50 15.45 6.72
CA ALA A 292 -5.75 14.34 5.81
C ALA A 292 -6.68 13.28 6.44
N VAL A 293 -7.31 12.51 5.59
CA VAL A 293 -8.23 11.42 5.95
C VAL A 293 -7.80 10.12 5.26
N HIS A 294 -8.35 8.98 5.67
CA HIS A 294 -7.97 7.65 5.18
C HIS A 294 -7.94 7.48 3.64
N ALA A 295 -8.55 8.33 2.87
CA ALA A 295 -8.56 8.27 1.41
C ALA A 295 -7.79 9.41 0.73
N SER A 296 -6.99 10.19 1.48
CA SER A 296 -6.28 11.34 0.91
C SER A 296 -5.32 10.97 -0.22
N GLN A 297 -4.75 9.77 -0.22
CA GLN A 297 -3.91 9.24 -1.31
C GLN A 297 -4.68 9.01 -2.62
N ASP A 298 -5.99 9.14 -2.63
CA ASP A 298 -6.78 9.16 -3.87
C ASP A 298 -6.64 10.52 -4.60
N ASN A 299 -6.02 11.52 -3.97
CA ASN A 299 -5.53 12.72 -4.61
C ASN A 299 -4.06 12.52 -5.04
N MET A 300 -3.79 12.52 -6.32
CA MET A 300 -2.46 12.20 -6.87
C MET A 300 -1.42 13.27 -6.55
N ALA A 301 -1.79 14.53 -6.49
CA ALA A 301 -0.89 15.62 -6.08
C ALA A 301 -0.49 15.45 -4.60
N TRP A 302 -1.45 15.19 -3.72
CA TRP A 302 -1.19 14.89 -2.32
C TRP A 302 -0.28 13.66 -2.18
N TRP A 303 -0.57 12.59 -2.92
CA TRP A 303 0.23 11.37 -2.90
C TRP A 303 1.69 11.62 -3.28
N LYS A 304 1.91 12.37 -4.36
CA LYS A 304 3.25 12.78 -4.81
C LYS A 304 3.98 13.57 -3.73
N GLY A 305 3.33 14.60 -3.18
CA GLY A 305 3.95 15.44 -2.14
C GLY A 305 4.32 14.68 -0.87
N VAL A 306 3.48 13.73 -0.44
CA VAL A 306 3.81 12.89 0.72
C VAL A 306 5.02 12.00 0.44
N LEU A 307 5.10 11.38 -0.75
CA LEU A 307 6.27 10.58 -1.13
C LEU A 307 7.56 11.42 -1.13
N GLU A 308 7.50 12.64 -1.70
CA GLU A 308 8.63 13.56 -1.75
C GLU A 308 9.10 13.95 -0.33
N GLU A 309 8.17 14.31 0.55
CA GLU A 309 8.52 14.71 1.93
C GLU A 309 9.07 13.55 2.75
N VAL A 310 8.48 12.36 2.64
CA VAL A 310 9.00 11.13 3.28
C VAL A 310 10.44 10.88 2.86
N ASP A 311 10.75 10.96 1.55
CA ASP A 311 12.10 10.72 1.05
C ASP A 311 13.10 11.78 1.49
N VAL A 312 12.69 13.05 1.55
CA VAL A 312 13.54 14.12 2.08
C VAL A 312 13.95 13.83 3.52
N ARG A 313 13.01 13.39 4.33
CA ARG A 313 13.26 13.10 5.75
C ARG A 313 14.07 11.82 5.95
N VAL A 314 13.82 10.80 5.17
CA VAL A 314 14.61 9.55 5.19
C VAL A 314 16.09 9.84 4.82
N LYS A 315 16.34 10.70 3.83
CA LYS A 315 17.71 11.07 3.41
C LYS A 315 18.44 11.93 4.44
N ASN A 316 17.74 12.62 5.32
CA ASN A 316 18.34 13.52 6.32
C ASN A 316 18.65 12.80 7.66
N GLN A 317 18.38 11.50 7.79
CA GLN A 317 18.80 10.66 8.92
C GLN A 317 20.23 10.16 8.74
#